data_d296d056f4abfe02ac86c9063d969bd5
#
_entry.id   d296d056f4abfe02ac86c9063d969bd5
#
_cell.length_a   1.000
_cell.length_b   1.000
_cell.length_c   1.000
_cell.angle_alpha   90.00
_cell.angle_beta   90.00
_cell.angle_gamma   90.00
#
_symmetry.space_group_name_H-M   'P 1'
#
loop_
_entity.id
_entity.type
_entity.pdbx_description
1 polymer ?
#
loop_
_entity_poly.entity_id
_entity_poly.type
_entity_poly.pdbx_seq_one_letter_code
_entity_poly.pdbx_strand_id
1 'polypeptide(L)'
;MKWQKKYPEKASLKDFIYNNKERGFIINKIGDIFKPSKGKSRKKRWLPEMTRKDIWEDLVVHIEFMKTLYPKSDGRLCRYCHESWTYRARMKRRGVSKPRKRGATHPTNFAVDRLYSTMTYRPGNIIFCCASCNDRKHDSTPHDWKNFLRVIKERNDYLE
;
A
#
# COMPACT_ATOMS: atom_id res chain seq x y z
N MET A 1 5.93 25.39 1.22
CA MET A 1 6.24 26.14 -0.02
C MET A 1 7.68 26.05 -0.54
N LYS A 2 8.71 25.73 0.25
CA LYS A 2 10.13 25.69 -0.19
C LYS A 2 10.52 24.50 -1.09
N TRP A 3 9.74 23.45 -1.16
CA TRP A 3 10.11 22.20 -1.85
C TRP A 3 9.67 22.15 -3.31
N GLN A 4 8.55 22.78 -3.69
CA GLN A 4 8.04 22.87 -5.06
C GLN A 4 8.97 23.60 -6.01
N LYS A 5 9.78 24.56 -5.50
CA LYS A 5 10.78 25.31 -6.32
C LYS A 5 11.99 24.47 -6.73
N LYS A 6 12.26 23.33 -6.07
CA LYS A 6 13.50 22.56 -6.28
C LYS A 6 13.37 21.46 -7.35
N TYR A 7 12.13 21.02 -7.69
CA TYR A 7 11.91 19.94 -8.66
C TYR A 7 10.61 20.18 -9.44
N PRO A 8 10.61 21.09 -10.43
CA PRO A 8 9.40 21.46 -11.18
C PRO A 8 8.82 20.27 -12.00
N GLU A 9 9.66 19.39 -12.54
CA GLU A 9 9.22 18.19 -13.27
C GLU A 9 8.53 17.17 -12.37
N LYS A 10 8.84 17.14 -11.08
CA LYS A 10 8.16 16.32 -10.07
C LYS A 10 6.91 17.00 -9.49
N ALA A 11 6.67 18.26 -9.84
CA ALA A 11 5.53 19.03 -9.34
C ALA A 11 4.21 18.45 -9.86
N SER A 12 4.10 18.11 -11.16
CA SER A 12 2.86 17.63 -11.77
C SER A 12 2.36 16.32 -11.15
N LEU A 13 3.27 15.38 -10.88
CA LEU A 13 2.91 14.11 -10.22
C LEU A 13 2.60 14.34 -8.74
N LYS A 14 3.28 15.28 -8.11
CA LYS A 14 2.96 15.70 -6.74
C LYS A 14 1.65 16.46 -6.66
N ASP A 15 1.38 17.37 -7.56
CA ASP A 15 0.13 18.12 -7.61
C ASP A 15 -1.05 17.18 -7.84
N PHE A 16 -0.88 16.16 -8.67
CA PHE A 16 -1.87 15.10 -8.88
C PHE A 16 -2.13 14.29 -7.61
N ILE A 17 -1.09 13.89 -6.89
CA ILE A 17 -1.22 13.22 -5.60
C ILE A 17 -1.65 14.21 -4.51
N TYR A 18 -1.33 15.51 -4.64
CA TYR A 18 -1.50 16.56 -3.64
C TYR A 18 -2.90 17.17 -3.58
N ASN A 19 -3.66 17.18 -4.66
CA ASN A 19 -4.92 17.91 -4.74
C ASN A 19 -6.15 17.09 -4.33
N ASN A 20 -6.01 15.83 -3.89
CA ASN A 20 -7.13 14.95 -3.58
C ASN A 20 -7.20 14.53 -2.09
N LYS A 21 -8.42 14.24 -1.61
CA LYS A 21 -8.70 13.59 -0.30
C LYS A 21 -7.87 12.32 -0.08
N GLU A 22 -7.40 11.72 -1.15
CA GLU A 22 -6.51 10.57 -1.26
C GLU A 22 -5.14 10.80 -0.64
N ARG A 23 -4.60 12.00 -0.77
CA ARG A 23 -3.31 12.38 -0.14
C ARG A 23 -3.31 12.16 1.36
N GLY A 24 -4.34 12.63 2.04
CA GLY A 24 -4.44 12.47 3.48
C GLY A 24 -4.46 10.99 3.88
N PHE A 25 -5.09 10.14 3.05
CA PHE A 25 -5.13 8.70 3.28
C PHE A 25 -3.74 8.07 3.12
N ILE A 26 -3.02 8.36 2.03
CA ILE A 26 -1.67 7.83 1.76
C ILE A 26 -0.69 8.28 2.85
N ILE A 27 -0.68 9.57 3.18
CA ILE A 27 0.18 10.13 4.24
C ILE A 27 -0.09 9.45 5.58
N ASN A 28 -1.36 9.22 5.92
CA ASN A 28 -1.73 8.52 7.14
C ASN A 28 -1.27 7.06 7.13
N LYS A 29 -1.39 6.37 6.00
CA LYS A 29 -0.93 4.98 5.87
C LYS A 29 0.59 4.87 5.97
N ILE A 30 1.33 5.75 5.31
CA ILE A 30 2.79 5.84 5.48
C ILE A 30 3.13 6.22 6.93
N GLY A 31 2.40 7.18 7.52
CA GLY A 31 2.56 7.56 8.91
C GLY A 31 2.30 6.44 9.92
N ASP A 32 1.36 5.53 9.61
CA ASP A 32 1.05 4.39 10.48
C ASP A 32 2.24 3.41 10.63
N ILE A 33 3.12 3.33 9.63
CA ILE A 33 4.35 2.52 9.65
C ILE A 33 5.29 2.98 10.79
N PHE A 34 5.33 4.30 11.03
CA PHE A 34 6.21 4.93 12.01
C PHE A 34 5.59 5.05 13.42
N LYS A 35 4.32 4.64 13.58
CA LYS A 35 3.68 4.69 14.90
C LYS A 35 4.15 3.50 15.74
N PRO A 36 4.61 3.76 16.97
CA PRO A 36 4.90 2.68 17.90
C PRO A 36 3.61 1.86 18.10
N SER A 37 3.74 0.54 18.02
CA SER A 37 2.59 -0.33 18.30
C SER A 37 2.20 -0.17 19.77
N LYS A 38 0.92 0.10 20.03
CA LYS A 38 0.35 0.21 21.39
C LYS A 38 0.23 -1.16 22.05
N GLY A 39 1.28 -1.93 22.12
CA GLY A 39 1.24 -3.24 22.78
C GLY A 39 2.60 -3.57 23.38
N LYS A 40 2.58 -4.12 24.61
CA LYS A 40 3.77 -4.44 25.41
C LYS A 40 4.73 -5.45 24.74
N SER A 41 4.35 -6.07 23.61
CA SER A 41 5.10 -7.17 22.99
C SER A 41 5.78 -6.86 21.66
N ARG A 42 5.55 -5.70 21.04
CA ARG A 42 6.26 -5.34 19.81
C ARG A 42 7.55 -4.61 20.13
N LYS A 43 8.59 -5.40 20.29
CA LYS A 43 9.97 -4.97 20.51
C LYS A 43 10.43 -3.97 19.42
N LYS A 44 11.43 -3.12 19.74
CA LYS A 44 12.17 -2.18 18.86
C LYS A 44 12.51 -2.69 17.44
N ARG A 45 12.37 -4.00 17.21
CA ARG A 45 12.75 -4.75 16.00
C ARG A 45 12.08 -4.29 14.71
N TRP A 46 11.02 -3.48 14.79
CA TRP A 46 10.20 -3.10 13.63
C TRP A 46 10.20 -1.62 13.30
N LEU A 47 11.16 -0.87 13.86
CA LEU A 47 11.33 0.52 13.43
C LEU A 47 11.80 0.52 11.97
N PRO A 48 11.18 1.36 11.12
CA PRO A 48 11.61 1.50 9.74
C PRO A 48 13.07 1.98 9.65
N GLU A 49 13.83 1.38 8.73
CA GLU A 49 15.18 1.82 8.36
C GLU A 49 15.14 2.93 7.28
N MET A 50 13.96 3.43 6.98
CA MET A 50 13.67 4.46 5.99
C MET A 50 12.94 5.62 6.62
N THR A 51 13.03 6.78 5.99
CA THR A 51 12.21 7.95 6.33
C THR A 51 10.86 7.90 5.59
N ARG A 52 9.90 8.73 6.03
CA ARG A 52 8.63 8.90 5.30
C ARG A 52 8.85 9.43 3.89
N LYS A 53 9.90 10.20 3.68
CA LYS A 53 10.29 10.76 2.39
C LYS A 53 10.73 9.65 1.44
N ASP A 54 11.56 8.72 1.91
CA ASP A 54 12.05 7.60 1.10
C ASP A 54 10.89 6.71 0.65
N ILE A 55 9.95 6.38 1.55
CA ILE A 55 8.74 5.60 1.20
C ILE A 55 7.88 6.34 0.18
N TRP A 56 7.83 7.66 0.27
CA TRP A 56 7.11 8.49 -0.69
C TRP A 56 7.77 8.49 -2.07
N GLU A 57 9.09 8.57 -2.12
CA GLU A 57 9.86 8.50 -3.35
C GLU A 57 9.72 7.13 -4.02
N ASP A 58 9.78 6.04 -3.25
CA ASP A 58 9.50 4.68 -3.73
C ASP A 58 8.06 4.55 -4.28
N LEU A 59 7.06 5.19 -3.66
CA LEU A 59 5.69 5.20 -4.16
C LEU A 59 5.60 5.90 -5.53
N VAL A 60 6.29 7.01 -5.70
CA VAL A 60 6.35 7.73 -6.99
C VAL A 60 6.94 6.83 -8.08
N VAL A 61 8.07 6.19 -7.79
CA VAL A 61 8.72 5.25 -8.71
C VAL A 61 7.78 4.08 -9.06
N HIS A 62 7.07 3.54 -8.07
CA HIS A 62 6.08 2.49 -8.30
C HIS A 62 4.97 2.94 -9.25
N ILE A 63 4.39 4.13 -9.06
CA ILE A 63 3.33 4.66 -9.91
C ILE A 63 3.82 4.83 -11.36
N GLU A 64 5.00 5.38 -11.55
CA GLU A 64 5.61 5.53 -12.88
C GLU A 64 5.86 4.17 -13.54
N PHE A 65 6.41 3.21 -12.80
CA PHE A 65 6.60 1.86 -13.28
C PHE A 65 5.28 1.19 -13.69
N MET A 66 4.23 1.31 -12.89
CA MET A 66 2.92 0.73 -13.21
C MET A 66 2.28 1.40 -14.43
N LYS A 67 2.48 2.69 -14.65
CA LYS A 67 2.08 3.37 -15.90
C LYS A 67 2.78 2.82 -17.13
N THR A 68 4.06 2.48 -17.01
CA THR A 68 4.81 1.87 -18.12
C THR A 68 4.23 0.51 -18.50
N LEU A 69 3.84 -0.30 -17.51
CA LEU A 69 3.23 -1.61 -17.74
C LEU A 69 1.77 -1.52 -18.20
N TYR A 70 1.04 -0.52 -17.73
CA TYR A 70 -0.39 -0.32 -17.96
C TYR A 70 -0.66 1.13 -18.42
N PRO A 71 -0.34 1.48 -19.68
CA PRO A 71 -0.38 2.87 -20.17
C PRO A 71 -1.75 3.56 -20.09
N LYS A 72 -2.83 2.78 -20.04
CA LYS A 72 -4.21 3.31 -19.90
C LYS A 72 -4.60 3.60 -18.44
N SER A 73 -3.77 3.23 -17.49
CA SER A 73 -4.00 3.49 -16.06
C SER A 73 -3.29 4.76 -15.59
N ASP A 74 -3.69 5.25 -14.43
CA ASP A 74 -2.98 6.33 -13.75
C ASP A 74 -1.76 5.84 -12.92
N GLY A 75 -1.43 4.55 -13.01
CA GLY A 75 -0.33 3.90 -12.31
C GLY A 75 -0.59 3.58 -10.83
N ARG A 76 -1.75 3.97 -10.28
CA ARG A 76 -2.13 3.68 -8.89
C ARG A 76 -2.71 2.27 -8.75
N LEU A 77 -1.89 1.29 -9.07
CA LEU A 77 -2.27 -0.12 -9.13
C LEU A 77 -1.57 -0.94 -8.05
N CYS A 78 -2.28 -1.92 -7.54
CA CYS A 78 -1.73 -2.92 -6.64
C CYS A 78 -0.61 -3.72 -7.33
N ARG A 79 0.55 -3.84 -6.71
CA ARG A 79 1.68 -4.61 -7.24
C ARG A 79 1.38 -6.09 -7.40
N TYR A 80 0.39 -6.61 -6.67
CA TYR A 80 0.06 -8.02 -6.67
C TYR A 80 -1.07 -8.41 -7.64
N CYS A 81 -2.20 -7.71 -7.57
CA CYS A 81 -3.37 -8.04 -8.40
C CYS A 81 -3.64 -7.04 -9.53
N HIS A 82 -2.86 -5.97 -9.61
CA HIS A 82 -2.94 -4.89 -10.60
C HIS A 82 -4.25 -4.09 -10.61
N GLU A 83 -5.12 -4.33 -9.63
CA GLU A 83 -6.35 -3.56 -9.44
C GLU A 83 -6.03 -2.14 -8.92
N SER A 84 -6.84 -1.17 -9.34
CA SER A 84 -6.70 0.22 -8.90
C SER A 84 -6.96 0.36 -7.40
N TRP A 85 -6.13 1.15 -6.73
CA TRP A 85 -6.35 1.47 -5.33
C TRP A 85 -7.55 2.38 -5.14
N THR A 86 -8.19 2.22 -3.98
CA THR A 86 -9.19 3.16 -3.49
C THR A 86 -8.78 3.74 -2.14
N TYR A 87 -9.47 4.79 -1.74
CA TYR A 87 -9.21 5.54 -0.51
C TYR A 87 -10.50 5.72 0.29
N ARG A 88 -11.27 4.64 0.37
CA ARG A 88 -12.61 4.65 0.99
C ARG A 88 -12.51 4.68 2.50
N ALA A 89 -13.45 5.35 3.14
CA ALA A 89 -13.62 5.29 4.57
C ALA A 89 -13.84 3.83 5.03
N ARG A 90 -13.51 3.53 6.28
CA ARG A 90 -13.73 2.21 6.86
C ARG A 90 -15.20 1.82 6.76
N MET A 91 -15.44 0.61 6.31
CA MET A 91 -16.80 0.08 6.22
C MET A 91 -17.36 -0.14 7.61
N LYS A 92 -18.58 0.34 7.85
CA LYS A 92 -19.34 -0.04 9.04
C LYS A 92 -19.75 -1.52 8.88
N ARG A 93 -19.46 -2.35 9.87
CA ARG A 93 -19.97 -3.73 9.87
C ARG A 93 -21.48 -3.69 10.05
N ARG A 94 -22.24 -4.25 9.11
CA ARG A 94 -23.69 -4.43 9.26
C ARG A 94 -23.97 -5.37 10.43
N GLY A 95 -24.99 -5.08 11.23
CA GLY A 95 -25.52 -5.97 12.28
C GLY A 95 -24.79 -5.94 13.63
N VAL A 96 -23.82 -5.04 13.84
CA VAL A 96 -23.18 -4.87 15.15
C VAL A 96 -23.72 -3.64 15.83
N SER A 97 -24.52 -3.83 16.89
CA SER A 97 -25.17 -2.77 17.68
C SER A 97 -24.18 -1.80 18.35
N LYS A 98 -22.94 -2.24 18.59
CA LYS A 98 -21.85 -1.37 19.05
C LYS A 98 -20.74 -1.39 17.99
N PRO A 99 -20.52 -0.27 17.26
CA PRO A 99 -19.41 -0.21 16.32
C PRO A 99 -18.11 -0.41 17.11
N ARG A 100 -17.42 -1.54 16.89
CA ARG A 100 -16.04 -1.65 17.33
C ARG A 100 -15.31 -0.45 16.76
N LYS A 101 -14.49 0.27 17.55
CA LYS A 101 -13.77 1.51 17.19
C LYS A 101 -12.98 1.42 15.88
N ARG A 102 -12.84 0.23 15.29
CA ARG A 102 -12.15 -0.06 14.03
C ARG A 102 -13.08 -0.85 13.11
N GLY A 103 -13.75 -0.16 12.17
CA GLY A 103 -14.41 -0.80 11.03
C GLY A 103 -13.39 -1.53 10.15
N ALA A 104 -13.88 -2.46 9.31
CA ALA A 104 -13.04 -3.16 8.34
C ALA A 104 -12.48 -2.17 7.31
N THR A 105 -11.20 -2.33 6.96
CA THR A 105 -10.60 -1.61 5.83
C THR A 105 -11.27 -2.08 4.53
N HIS A 106 -11.53 -1.17 3.61
CA HIS A 106 -12.07 -1.56 2.30
C HIS A 106 -11.01 -2.41 1.55
N PRO A 107 -11.39 -3.53 0.91
CA PRO A 107 -10.45 -4.47 0.31
C PRO A 107 -9.48 -3.85 -0.69
N THR A 108 -9.97 -2.90 -1.50
CA THR A 108 -9.17 -2.22 -2.52
C THR A 108 -8.39 -1.00 -2.02
N ASN A 109 -8.50 -0.64 -0.72
CA ASN A 109 -7.76 0.50 -0.20
C ASN A 109 -6.25 0.30 -0.29
N PHE A 110 -5.56 1.41 -0.59
CA PHE A 110 -4.10 1.47 -0.56
C PHE A 110 -3.52 0.95 0.76
N ALA A 111 -2.52 0.12 0.65
CA ALA A 111 -1.73 -0.41 1.75
C ALA A 111 -0.24 -0.45 1.39
N VAL A 112 0.59 -0.44 2.41
CA VAL A 112 2.04 -0.65 2.29
C VAL A 112 2.38 -1.97 2.98
N ASP A 113 2.94 -2.88 2.21
CA ASP A 113 3.34 -4.21 2.68
C ASP A 113 4.87 -4.32 2.75
N ARG A 114 5.36 -5.32 3.47
CA ARG A 114 6.76 -5.75 3.45
C ARG A 114 6.90 -6.99 2.59
N LEU A 115 7.80 -6.95 1.62
CA LEU A 115 8.07 -8.12 0.78
C LEU A 115 8.41 -9.35 1.65
N TYR A 116 9.33 -9.19 2.59
CA TYR A 116 9.65 -10.17 3.64
C TYR A 116 9.13 -9.66 4.99
N SER A 117 8.12 -10.31 5.53
CA SER A 117 7.47 -9.93 6.80
C SER A 117 8.40 -10.01 8.01
N THR A 118 9.47 -10.80 7.91
CA THR A 118 10.52 -10.95 8.93
C THR A 118 11.52 -9.79 8.99
N MET A 119 11.51 -8.91 7.99
CA MET A 119 12.39 -7.73 7.91
C MET A 119 11.61 -6.45 8.23
N THR A 120 12.33 -5.37 8.53
CA THR A 120 11.75 -4.03 8.72
C THR A 120 11.34 -3.40 7.39
N TYR A 121 10.66 -2.24 7.43
CA TYR A 121 10.50 -1.37 6.26
C TYR A 121 11.87 -0.75 5.93
N ARG A 122 12.46 -1.18 4.83
CA ARG A 122 13.77 -0.74 4.33
C ARG A 122 13.77 -0.73 2.79
N PRO A 123 14.73 -0.09 2.13
CA PRO A 123 14.85 -0.13 0.68
C PRO A 123 14.82 -1.57 0.15
N GLY A 124 14.03 -1.80 -0.90
CA GLY A 124 13.83 -3.12 -1.50
C GLY A 124 12.90 -4.08 -0.75
N ASN A 125 12.41 -3.71 0.45
CA ASN A 125 11.45 -4.52 1.22
C ASN A 125 10.06 -3.86 1.36
N ILE A 126 9.73 -2.94 0.45
CA ILE A 126 8.43 -2.24 0.44
C ILE A 126 7.67 -2.61 -0.83
N ILE A 127 6.38 -2.91 -0.65
CA ILE A 127 5.44 -3.16 -1.75
C ILE A 127 4.20 -2.30 -1.53
N PHE A 128 3.78 -1.60 -2.57
CA PHE A 128 2.53 -0.85 -2.60
C PHE A 128 1.43 -1.72 -3.19
N CYS A 129 0.41 -1.99 -2.41
CA CYS A 129 -0.62 -2.96 -2.75
C CYS A 129 -2.00 -2.53 -2.24
N CYS A 130 -3.04 -3.32 -2.52
CA CYS A 130 -4.34 -3.14 -1.89
C CYS A 130 -4.41 -3.89 -0.55
N ALA A 131 -5.33 -3.45 0.32
CA ALA A 131 -5.51 -4.03 1.65
C ALA A 131 -5.82 -5.53 1.59
N SER A 132 -6.62 -5.98 0.62
CA SER A 132 -6.96 -7.39 0.45
C SER A 132 -5.73 -8.26 0.14
N CYS A 133 -4.85 -7.80 -0.76
CA CYS A 133 -3.62 -8.53 -1.06
C CYS A 133 -2.66 -8.55 0.12
N ASN A 134 -2.53 -7.42 0.83
CA ASN A 134 -1.72 -7.33 2.04
C ASN A 134 -2.20 -8.31 3.12
N ASP A 135 -3.52 -8.32 3.37
CA ASP A 135 -4.12 -9.20 4.38
C ASP A 135 -3.99 -10.69 4.01
N ARG A 136 -4.14 -11.03 2.72
CA ARG A 136 -4.00 -12.43 2.24
C ARG A 136 -2.56 -12.90 2.22
N LYS A 137 -1.62 -12.04 1.81
CA LYS A 137 -0.20 -12.38 1.82
C LYS A 137 0.29 -12.65 3.25
N HIS A 138 -0.13 -11.83 4.20
CA HIS A 138 0.23 -11.97 5.62
C HIS A 138 1.74 -12.17 5.79
N ASP A 139 2.16 -13.31 6.36
CA ASP A 139 3.57 -13.66 6.60
C ASP A 139 4.19 -14.59 5.54
N SER A 140 3.47 -14.83 4.41
CA SER A 140 3.98 -15.64 3.31
C SER A 140 5.27 -15.06 2.73
N THR A 141 6.20 -15.96 2.33
CA THR A 141 7.38 -15.53 1.60
C THR A 141 7.00 -15.00 0.21
N PRO A 142 7.85 -14.20 -0.45
CA PRO A 142 7.60 -13.76 -1.82
C PRO A 142 7.39 -14.91 -2.79
N HIS A 143 8.12 -16.02 -2.60
CA HIS A 143 7.99 -17.23 -3.41
C HIS A 143 6.61 -17.89 -3.23
N ASP A 144 6.21 -18.14 -1.98
CA ASP A 144 4.91 -18.77 -1.68
C ASP A 144 3.75 -17.92 -2.15
N TRP A 145 3.85 -16.59 -1.97
CA TRP A 145 2.84 -15.65 -2.45
C TRP A 145 2.73 -15.64 -3.97
N LYS A 146 3.86 -15.66 -4.69
CA LYS A 146 3.88 -15.75 -6.15
C LYS A 146 3.23 -17.05 -6.64
N ASN A 147 3.55 -18.18 -6.00
CA ASN A 147 2.95 -19.48 -6.33
C ASN A 147 1.44 -19.47 -6.06
N PHE A 148 0.99 -18.91 -4.95
CA PHE A 148 -0.42 -18.76 -4.65
C PHE A 148 -1.14 -17.95 -5.73
N LEU A 149 -0.61 -16.80 -6.14
CA LEU A 149 -1.19 -15.97 -7.20
C LEU A 149 -1.26 -16.71 -8.54
N ARG A 150 -0.22 -17.48 -8.88
CA ARG A 150 -0.20 -18.32 -10.11
C ARG A 150 -1.32 -19.34 -10.08
N VAL A 151 -1.48 -20.08 -8.99
CA VAL A 151 -2.54 -21.09 -8.84
C VAL A 151 -3.94 -20.46 -8.94
N ILE A 152 -4.15 -19.28 -8.34
CA ILE A 152 -5.44 -18.58 -8.44
C ILE A 152 -5.72 -18.17 -9.88
N LYS A 153 -4.73 -17.65 -10.61
CA LYS A 153 -4.87 -17.28 -12.00
C LYS A 153 -5.23 -18.50 -12.86
N GLU A 154 -4.45 -19.57 -12.76
CA GLU A 154 -4.69 -20.82 -13.51
C GLU A 154 -6.10 -21.37 -13.25
N ARG A 155 -6.60 -21.32 -12.02
CA ARG A 155 -7.97 -21.78 -11.69
C ARG A 155 -9.05 -20.89 -12.26
N ASN A 156 -8.83 -19.58 -12.33
CA ASN A 156 -9.80 -18.66 -12.91
C ASN A 156 -9.87 -18.81 -14.44
N ASP A 157 -8.74 -19.10 -15.09
CA ASP A 157 -8.68 -19.34 -16.54
C ASP A 157 -9.48 -20.61 -16.95
N TYR A 158 -9.82 -21.52 -16.00
CA TYR A 158 -10.72 -22.66 -16.24
C TYR A 158 -12.22 -22.34 -16.08
N LEU A 159 -12.55 -21.13 -15.62
CA LEU A 159 -13.95 -20.74 -15.35
C LEU A 159 -14.53 -19.81 -16.44
N GLU A 160 -13.70 -19.41 -17.41
CA GLU A 160 -14.08 -18.67 -18.63
C GLU A 160 -14.26 -19.62 -19.83
#